data_49e308abc5b434f9ebe85caad7bb61b5
#
_entry.id   49e308abc5b434f9ebe85caad7bb61b5
#
_cell.length_a   1.000
_cell.length_b   1.000
_cell.length_c   1.000
_cell.angle_alpha   90.00
_cell.angle_beta   90.00
_cell.angle_gamma   90.00
#
_symmetry.space_group_name_H-M   'P 1'
#
loop_
_entity.id
_entity.type
_entity.pdbx_description
1 polymer ?
#
loop_
_entity_poly.entity_id
_entity_poly.type
_entity_poly.pdbx_seq_one_letter_code
_entity_poly.pdbx_strand_id
1 'polypeptide(L)'
;MNIKIKSNKNLAIAREKYNNPLSISKKLSFEKWVEYINIHQEYFTWEDDSADGIYRKNNIDKIPEWAREGILNSQKGKALAEFNKKKGWYEVVLSFHKDLGIITTTFQKKIEKKHLLHLLELANYLDALLLIDGKTVIDQQFIEELEEKQ
;
A
#
# COMPACT_ATOMS: atom_id res chain seq x y z
N MET A 1 23.47 9.75 13.00
CA MET A 1 22.99 8.37 12.84
C MET A 1 22.25 8.24 11.52
N ASN A 2 22.76 7.41 10.61
CA ASN A 2 22.10 7.19 9.33
C ASN A 2 20.98 6.17 9.49
N ILE A 3 19.74 6.65 9.47
CA ILE A 3 18.59 5.78 9.50
C ILE A 3 18.28 5.40 8.05
N LYS A 4 18.66 4.18 7.68
CA LYS A 4 18.30 3.64 6.38
C LYS A 4 17.05 2.79 6.54
N ILE A 5 16.04 3.06 5.75
CA ILE A 5 14.86 2.22 5.73
C ILE A 5 15.14 1.07 4.76
N LYS A 6 15.26 -0.11 5.33
CA LYS A 6 15.52 -1.31 4.53
C LYS A 6 14.21 -1.81 3.93
N SER A 7 14.30 -2.46 2.77
CA SER A 7 13.12 -2.99 2.08
C SER A 7 12.36 -4.04 2.90
N ASN A 8 13.01 -4.65 3.90
CA ASN A 8 12.35 -5.62 4.77
C ASN A 8 11.63 -4.98 5.96
N LYS A 9 11.68 -3.64 6.10
CA LYS A 9 10.94 -2.96 7.14
C LYS A 9 9.46 -2.85 6.76
N ASN A 10 8.59 -3.02 7.75
CA ASN A 10 7.16 -2.96 7.55
C ASN A 10 6.68 -1.51 7.58
N LEU A 11 6.49 -0.93 6.41
CA LEU A 11 5.84 0.37 6.30
C LEU A 11 4.35 0.14 6.19
N ALA A 12 3.59 0.80 7.04
CA ALA A 12 2.14 0.68 7.05
C ALA A 12 1.49 2.04 7.25
N ILE A 13 0.24 2.16 6.82
CA ILE A 13 -0.57 3.35 7.05
C ILE A 13 -1.74 2.95 7.91
N ALA A 14 -1.92 3.65 9.04
CA ALA A 14 -2.98 3.39 9.99
C ALA A 14 -3.37 4.69 10.69
N ARG A 15 -4.57 4.75 11.25
CA ARG A 15 -5.04 5.95 11.95
C ARG A 15 -4.51 6.07 13.37
N GLU A 16 -3.82 5.03 13.85
CA GLU A 16 -3.21 5.02 15.18
C GLU A 16 -2.02 4.07 15.21
N LYS A 17 -1.13 4.28 16.16
CA LYS A 17 -0.02 3.36 16.39
C LYS A 17 -0.56 2.04 16.94
N TYR A 18 0.15 0.93 16.68
CA TYR A 18 -0.30 -0.38 17.14
C TYR A 18 0.88 -1.33 17.36
N ASN A 19 0.70 -2.26 18.30
CA ASN A 19 1.60 -3.42 18.47
C ASN A 19 1.07 -4.61 17.69
N ASN A 20 -0.25 -4.77 17.69
CA ASN A 20 -0.94 -5.84 16.96
C ASN A 20 -2.02 -5.20 16.11
N PRO A 21 -2.03 -5.44 14.78
CA PRO A 21 -3.05 -4.86 13.90
C PRO A 21 -4.48 -5.16 14.33
N LEU A 22 -4.70 -6.28 15.02
CA LEU A 22 -6.04 -6.65 15.50
C LEU A 22 -6.54 -5.73 16.62
N SER A 23 -5.64 -4.98 17.26
CA SER A 23 -6.02 -4.07 18.36
C SER A 23 -6.48 -2.69 17.88
N ILE A 24 -6.40 -2.42 16.57
CA ILE A 24 -6.75 -1.12 16.03
C ILE A 24 -8.26 -0.86 16.15
N SER A 25 -8.62 0.28 16.75
CA SER A 25 -10.02 0.70 16.89
C SER A 25 -10.45 1.69 15.82
N LYS A 26 -9.50 2.48 15.29
CA LYS A 26 -9.77 3.47 14.25
C LYS A 26 -9.32 2.94 12.90
N LYS A 27 -10.28 2.64 12.04
CA LYS A 27 -10.01 2.06 10.72
C LYS A 27 -9.93 3.13 9.64
N LEU A 28 -9.10 2.87 8.63
CA LEU A 28 -9.02 3.72 7.44
C LEU A 28 -10.30 3.62 6.61
N SER A 29 -10.64 4.70 5.91
CA SER A 29 -11.76 4.72 4.98
C SER A 29 -11.37 4.05 3.67
N PHE A 30 -12.04 2.95 3.33
CA PHE A 30 -11.84 2.27 2.06
C PHE A 30 -12.25 3.16 0.88
N GLU A 31 -13.32 3.94 1.05
CA GLU A 31 -13.80 4.85 0.00
C GLU A 31 -12.75 5.91 -0.35
N LYS A 32 -12.10 6.48 0.65
CA LYS A 32 -11.04 7.49 0.43
C LYS A 32 -9.80 6.86 -0.21
N TRP A 33 -9.48 5.61 0.15
CA TRP A 33 -8.41 4.86 -0.48
C TRP A 33 -8.67 4.70 -1.99
N VAL A 34 -9.87 4.26 -2.34
CA VAL A 34 -10.25 4.09 -3.76
C VAL A 34 -10.16 5.42 -4.48
N GLU A 35 -10.69 6.48 -3.87
CA GLU A 35 -10.65 7.83 -4.44
C GLU A 35 -9.21 8.30 -4.71
N TYR A 36 -8.33 8.13 -3.72
CA TYR A 36 -6.92 8.55 -3.87
C TYR A 36 -6.24 7.82 -5.02
N ILE A 37 -6.36 6.50 -5.07
CA ILE A 37 -5.71 5.71 -6.12
C ILE A 37 -6.28 6.07 -7.50
N ASN A 38 -7.58 6.30 -7.60
CA ASN A 38 -8.20 6.71 -8.87
C ASN A 38 -7.70 8.06 -9.36
N ILE A 39 -7.38 8.97 -8.44
CA ILE A 39 -6.82 10.29 -8.79
C ILE A 39 -5.36 10.17 -9.24
N HIS A 40 -4.64 9.17 -8.76
CA HIS A 40 -3.20 9.00 -8.98
C HIS A 40 -2.85 7.82 -9.88
N GLN A 41 -3.61 7.63 -10.95
CA GLN A 41 -3.39 6.53 -11.91
C GLN A 41 -2.11 6.73 -12.74
N GLU A 42 -1.50 7.90 -12.71
CA GLU A 42 -0.21 8.16 -13.36
C GLU A 42 0.93 7.41 -12.65
N TYR A 43 0.74 7.04 -11.39
CA TYR A 43 1.73 6.30 -10.61
C TYR A 43 1.23 4.90 -10.20
N PHE A 44 -0.03 4.79 -9.78
CA PHE A 44 -0.60 3.53 -9.32
C PHE A 44 -1.49 2.88 -10.38
N THR A 45 -1.48 1.55 -10.39
CA THR A 45 -2.38 0.73 -11.19
C THR A 45 -3.11 -0.21 -10.24
N TRP A 46 -4.42 -0.31 -10.36
CA TRP A 46 -5.16 -1.32 -9.60
C TRP A 46 -4.71 -2.71 -10.01
N GLU A 47 -4.55 -3.62 -9.07
CA GLU A 47 -4.24 -5.02 -9.39
C GLU A 47 -5.29 -5.60 -10.34
N ASP A 48 -6.55 -5.20 -10.15
CA ASP A 48 -7.65 -5.66 -11.02
C ASP A 48 -7.45 -5.27 -12.49
N ASP A 49 -6.72 -4.20 -12.74
CA ASP A 49 -6.44 -3.69 -14.09
C ASP A 49 -5.09 -4.18 -14.64
N SER A 50 -4.34 -4.95 -13.84
CA SER A 50 -3.12 -5.59 -14.32
C SER A 50 -3.48 -6.76 -15.25
N ALA A 51 -2.49 -7.28 -15.99
CA ALA A 51 -2.71 -8.41 -16.89
C ALA A 51 -3.32 -9.60 -16.16
N ASP A 52 -2.80 -9.92 -14.96
CA ASP A 52 -3.32 -11.02 -14.15
C ASP A 52 -4.73 -10.75 -13.64
N GLY A 53 -5.01 -9.51 -13.24
CA GLY A 53 -6.33 -9.12 -12.77
C GLY A 53 -7.38 -9.19 -13.87
N ILE A 54 -7.03 -8.70 -15.06
CA ILE A 54 -7.91 -8.77 -16.23
C ILE A 54 -8.19 -10.21 -16.61
N TYR A 55 -7.16 -11.05 -16.59
CA TYR A 55 -7.33 -12.48 -16.88
C TYR A 55 -8.32 -13.13 -15.90
N ARG A 56 -8.21 -12.84 -14.61
CA ARG A 56 -9.11 -13.39 -13.60
C ARG A 56 -10.55 -12.92 -13.81
N LYS A 57 -10.75 -11.65 -14.14
CA LYS A 57 -12.10 -11.12 -14.43
C LYS A 57 -12.73 -11.81 -15.63
N ASN A 58 -11.95 -11.99 -16.70
CA ASN A 58 -12.44 -12.59 -17.95
C ASN A 58 -12.73 -14.09 -17.80
N ASN A 59 -12.16 -14.72 -16.80
CA ASN A 59 -12.32 -16.17 -16.54
C ASN A 59 -13.07 -16.44 -15.24
N ILE A 60 -13.81 -15.47 -14.72
CA ILE A 60 -14.54 -15.60 -13.44
C ILE A 60 -15.53 -16.76 -13.49
N ASP A 61 -16.10 -17.05 -14.65
CA ASP A 61 -17.06 -18.15 -14.82
C ASP A 61 -16.43 -19.54 -14.67
N LYS A 62 -15.10 -19.63 -14.85
CA LYS A 62 -14.35 -20.87 -14.71
C LYS A 62 -13.88 -21.11 -13.28
N ILE A 63 -14.08 -20.13 -12.40
CA ILE A 63 -13.68 -20.21 -10.99
C ILE A 63 -14.85 -20.77 -10.19
N PRO A 64 -14.61 -21.68 -9.23
CA PRO A 64 -15.68 -22.20 -8.40
C PRO A 64 -16.47 -21.08 -7.73
N GLU A 65 -17.78 -21.25 -7.64
CA GLU A 65 -18.67 -20.24 -7.11
C GLU A 65 -18.26 -19.75 -5.71
N TRP A 66 -17.81 -20.68 -4.87
CA TRP A 66 -17.38 -20.33 -3.50
C TRP A 66 -16.15 -19.41 -3.48
N ALA A 67 -15.33 -19.42 -4.53
CA ALA A 67 -14.14 -18.58 -4.61
C ALA A 67 -14.43 -17.24 -5.29
N ARG A 68 -15.50 -17.15 -6.10
CA ARG A 68 -15.84 -15.92 -6.83
C ARG A 68 -16.11 -14.74 -5.90
N GLU A 69 -16.87 -14.99 -4.84
CA GLU A 69 -17.22 -13.92 -3.89
C GLU A 69 -15.98 -13.31 -3.25
N GLY A 70 -15.00 -14.15 -2.86
CA GLY A 70 -13.75 -13.67 -2.31
C GLY A 70 -12.97 -12.81 -3.29
N ILE A 71 -12.93 -13.22 -4.56
CA ILE A 71 -12.24 -12.46 -5.61
C ILE A 71 -12.93 -11.12 -5.85
N LEU A 72 -14.27 -11.10 -5.93
CA LEU A 72 -15.03 -9.87 -6.13
C LEU A 72 -14.87 -8.93 -4.95
N ASN A 73 -14.86 -9.46 -3.73
CA ASN A 73 -14.71 -8.65 -2.52
C ASN A 73 -13.29 -8.10 -2.34
N SER A 74 -12.29 -8.70 -2.99
CA SER A 74 -10.91 -8.23 -2.93
C SER A 74 -10.59 -7.14 -3.95
N GLN A 75 -11.55 -6.80 -4.81
CA GLN A 75 -11.34 -5.77 -5.83
C GLN A 75 -10.98 -4.44 -5.18
N LYS A 76 -10.02 -3.74 -5.81
CA LYS A 76 -9.49 -2.46 -5.35
C LYS A 76 -8.83 -2.55 -3.97
N GLY A 77 -8.45 -3.76 -3.57
CA GLY A 77 -7.69 -3.97 -2.34
C GLY A 77 -6.20 -3.82 -2.51
N LYS A 78 -5.69 -3.84 -3.75
CA LYS A 78 -4.25 -3.70 -4.01
C LYS A 78 -3.98 -2.70 -5.12
N ALA A 79 -3.05 -1.79 -4.85
CA ALA A 79 -2.53 -0.84 -5.82
C ALA A 79 -1.07 -1.17 -6.11
N LEU A 80 -0.70 -1.17 -7.37
CA LEU A 80 0.62 -1.57 -7.86
C LEU A 80 1.33 -0.36 -8.44
N ALA A 81 2.66 -0.31 -8.31
CA ALA A 81 3.46 0.77 -8.88
C ALA A 81 4.83 0.25 -9.31
N GLU A 82 5.46 1.01 -10.21
CA GLU A 82 6.83 0.77 -10.68
C GLU A 82 7.03 -0.63 -11.28
N PHE A 83 6.40 -0.86 -12.42
CA PHE A 83 6.51 -2.13 -13.14
C PHE A 83 7.94 -2.37 -13.65
N ASN A 84 8.50 -3.52 -13.31
CA ASN A 84 9.82 -3.93 -13.76
C ASN A 84 9.68 -4.86 -14.98
N LYS A 85 9.97 -4.34 -16.17
CA LYS A 85 9.79 -5.08 -17.42
C LYS A 85 10.68 -6.32 -17.51
N LYS A 86 11.88 -6.27 -16.94
CA LYS A 86 12.82 -7.39 -17.00
C LYS A 86 12.33 -8.58 -16.17
N LYS A 87 11.77 -8.29 -14.99
CA LYS A 87 11.32 -9.31 -14.04
C LYS A 87 9.85 -9.67 -14.18
N GLY A 88 9.06 -8.81 -14.84
CA GLY A 88 7.66 -9.06 -15.07
C GLY A 88 6.75 -8.83 -13.87
N TRP A 89 7.22 -8.05 -12.88
CA TRP A 89 6.40 -7.73 -11.71
C TRP A 89 6.48 -6.26 -11.33
N TYR A 90 5.57 -5.82 -10.46
CA TYR A 90 5.59 -4.48 -9.90
C TYR A 90 6.49 -4.46 -8.66
N GLU A 91 7.34 -3.44 -8.57
CA GLU A 91 8.30 -3.31 -7.47
C GLU A 91 7.66 -2.80 -6.17
N VAL A 92 6.51 -2.14 -6.27
CA VAL A 92 5.78 -1.57 -5.12
C VAL A 92 4.35 -2.08 -5.13
N VAL A 93 3.90 -2.61 -4.00
CA VAL A 93 2.53 -3.09 -3.82
C VAL A 93 1.97 -2.53 -2.52
N LEU A 94 0.81 -1.88 -2.59
CA LEU A 94 0.07 -1.43 -1.42
C LEU A 94 -1.17 -2.30 -1.28
N SER A 95 -1.41 -2.81 -0.08
CA SER A 95 -2.56 -3.68 0.20
C SER A 95 -3.44 -3.06 1.28
N PHE A 96 -4.71 -2.84 0.97
CA PHE A 96 -5.69 -2.36 1.93
C PHE A 96 -6.39 -3.55 2.58
N HIS A 97 -6.27 -3.66 3.89
CA HIS A 97 -6.88 -4.75 4.66
C HIS A 97 -8.17 -4.24 5.30
N LYS A 98 -9.30 -4.53 4.67
CA LYS A 98 -10.61 -4.04 5.13
C LYS A 98 -10.93 -4.46 6.56
N ASP A 99 -10.56 -5.69 6.92
CA ASP A 99 -10.85 -6.22 8.25
C ASP A 99 -10.08 -5.47 9.34
N LEU A 100 -8.83 -5.14 9.06
CA LEU A 100 -7.95 -4.47 10.01
C LEU A 100 -8.02 -2.95 9.94
N GLY A 101 -8.42 -2.42 8.78
CA GLY A 101 -8.48 -0.98 8.55
C GLY A 101 -7.11 -0.34 8.41
N ILE A 102 -6.15 -1.06 7.84
CA ILE A 102 -4.79 -0.57 7.60
C ILE A 102 -4.35 -0.85 6.17
N ILE A 103 -3.29 -0.16 5.74
CA ILE A 103 -2.62 -0.43 4.48
C ILE A 103 -1.22 -0.93 4.80
N THR A 104 -0.84 -2.07 4.21
CA THR A 104 0.52 -2.58 4.28
C THR A 104 1.22 -2.39 2.96
N THR A 105 2.55 -2.39 2.97
CA THR A 105 3.35 -2.18 1.77
C THR A 105 4.29 -3.34 1.53
N THR A 106 4.61 -3.60 0.26
CA THR A 106 5.64 -4.55 -0.13
C THR A 106 6.53 -3.88 -1.16
N PHE A 107 7.84 -3.86 -0.88
CA PHE A 107 8.84 -3.30 -1.79
C PHE A 107 9.76 -4.41 -2.27
N GLN A 108 9.88 -4.58 -3.58
CA GLN A 108 10.82 -5.50 -4.22
C GLN A 108 12.10 -4.76 -4.63
N LYS A 109 12.31 -3.56 -4.08
CA LYS A 109 13.44 -2.70 -4.37
C LYS A 109 13.76 -1.86 -3.14
N LYS A 110 14.88 -1.15 -3.19
CA LYS A 110 15.27 -0.21 -2.13
C LYS A 110 14.20 0.87 -1.97
N ILE A 111 13.86 1.16 -0.72
CA ILE A 111 12.92 2.23 -0.40
C ILE A 111 13.65 3.57 -0.48
N GLU A 112 13.22 4.44 -1.38
CA GLU A 112 13.81 5.74 -1.60
C GLU A 112 12.91 6.86 -1.04
N LYS A 113 13.46 8.07 -0.95
CA LYS A 113 12.73 9.24 -0.46
C LYS A 113 11.41 9.43 -1.22
N LYS A 114 11.42 9.27 -2.55
CA LYS A 114 10.21 9.46 -3.36
C LYS A 114 9.08 8.52 -2.94
N HIS A 115 9.42 7.30 -2.52
CA HIS A 115 8.43 6.34 -2.05
C HIS A 115 7.80 6.81 -0.75
N LEU A 116 8.63 7.32 0.17
CA LEU A 116 8.14 7.83 1.44
C LEU A 116 7.24 9.04 1.25
N LEU A 117 7.57 9.93 0.31
CA LEU A 117 6.74 11.09 0.01
C LEU A 117 5.39 10.69 -0.55
N HIS A 118 5.35 9.71 -1.45
CA HIS A 118 4.09 9.20 -1.98
C HIS A 118 3.23 8.58 -0.88
N LEU A 119 3.85 7.78 -0.01
CA LEU A 119 3.13 7.13 1.09
C LEU A 119 2.64 8.15 2.11
N LEU A 120 3.45 9.18 2.40
CA LEU A 120 3.05 10.23 3.33
C LEU A 120 1.87 11.02 2.78
N GLU A 121 1.89 11.34 1.49
CA GLU A 121 0.78 12.03 0.83
C GLU A 121 -0.52 11.21 0.96
N LEU A 122 -0.43 9.91 0.70
CA LEU A 122 -1.57 9.00 0.85
C LEU A 122 -2.05 8.99 2.31
N ALA A 123 -1.14 8.88 3.27
CA ALA A 123 -1.49 8.86 4.69
C ALA A 123 -2.20 10.15 5.08
N ASN A 124 -1.69 11.32 4.63
CA ASN A 124 -2.33 12.60 4.92
C ASN A 124 -3.73 12.69 4.32
N TYR A 125 -3.90 12.19 3.10
CA TYR A 125 -5.20 12.16 2.44
C TYR A 125 -6.21 11.33 3.23
N LEU A 126 -5.74 10.24 3.83
CA LEU A 126 -6.59 9.33 4.63
C LEU A 126 -6.73 9.77 6.08
N ASP A 127 -6.16 10.92 6.46
CA ASP A 127 -6.13 11.41 7.84
C ASP A 127 -5.51 10.36 8.76
N ALA A 128 -4.34 9.87 8.38
CA ALA A 128 -3.68 8.73 9.00
C ALA A 128 -2.18 8.96 9.17
N LEU A 129 -1.51 7.98 9.76
CA LEU A 129 -0.08 8.00 10.04
C LEU A 129 0.64 7.00 9.12
N LEU A 130 1.83 7.40 8.65
CA LEU A 130 2.75 6.45 8.01
C LEU A 130 3.68 5.93 9.10
N LEU A 131 3.73 4.62 9.28
CA LEU A 131 4.40 3.98 10.41
C LEU A 131 5.42 2.94 9.98
N ILE A 132 6.53 2.86 10.74
CA ILE A 132 7.47 1.75 10.66
C ILE A 132 7.11 0.78 11.79
N ASP A 133 6.83 -0.47 11.45
CA ASP A 133 6.49 -1.54 12.40
C ASP A 133 5.31 -1.16 13.32
N GLY A 134 4.44 -0.24 12.85
CA GLY A 134 3.28 0.19 13.61
C GLY A 134 3.57 1.19 14.73
N LYS A 135 4.83 1.58 14.93
CA LYS A 135 5.24 2.36 16.11
C LYS A 135 5.91 3.69 15.81
N THR A 136 6.79 3.73 14.81
CA THR A 136 7.56 4.94 14.49
C THR A 136 6.87 5.73 13.40
N VAL A 137 6.50 6.97 13.71
CA VAL A 137 5.82 7.86 12.74
C VAL A 137 6.84 8.43 11.77
N ILE A 138 6.55 8.29 10.47
CA ILE A 138 7.31 8.96 9.42
C ILE A 138 6.50 10.17 9.00
N ASP A 139 7.05 11.36 9.28
CA ASP A 139 6.46 12.64 8.86
C ASP A 139 7.43 13.36 7.93
N GLN A 140 7.07 14.58 7.54
CA GLN A 140 7.91 15.37 6.65
C GLN A 140 9.30 15.63 7.25
N GLN A 141 9.36 15.90 8.55
CA GLN A 141 10.61 16.12 9.25
C GLN A 141 11.51 14.89 9.23
N PHE A 142 10.93 13.72 9.45
CA PHE A 142 11.66 12.45 9.39
C PHE A 142 12.33 12.27 8.03
N ILE A 143 11.58 12.53 6.96
CA ILE A 143 12.07 12.38 5.58
C ILE A 143 13.19 13.40 5.30
N GLU A 144 13.04 14.62 5.74
CA GLU A 144 14.06 15.67 5.58
C GLU A 144 15.35 15.30 6.31
N GLU A 145 15.25 14.75 7.52
CA GLU A 145 16.41 14.32 8.28
C GLU A 145 17.16 13.18 7.60
N LEU A 146 16.44 12.27 6.92
CA LEU A 146 17.06 11.21 6.14
C LEU A 146 17.89 11.79 5.00
N GLU A 147 17.39 12.82 4.35
CA GLU A 147 18.08 13.47 3.23
C GLU A 147 19.37 14.14 3.69
N GLU A 148 19.34 14.85 4.81
CA GLU A 148 20.51 15.55 5.34
C GLU A 148 21.65 14.62 5.72
N LYS A 149 21.35 13.38 6.05
CA LYS A 149 22.35 12.38 6.48
C LYS A 149 22.88 11.52 5.34
N GLN A 150 22.42 11.75 4.15
CA GLN A 150 22.96 11.14 2.96
C GLN A 150 24.06 12.02 2.36
#